data_7a251d3a8bce6ebc7cbfc64dac05e15a
#
_entry.id   7a251d3a8bce6ebc7cbfc64dac05e15a
#
_cell.length_a   1.000
_cell.length_b   1.000
_cell.length_c   1.000
_cell.angle_alpha   90.00
_cell.angle_beta   90.00
_cell.angle_gamma   90.00
#
_symmetry.space_group_name_H-M   'P 1'
#
loop_
_entity.id
_entity.type
_entity.pdbx_description
1 polymer ?
#
loop_
_entity_poly.entity_id
_entity_poly.type
_entity_poly.pdbx_seq_one_letter_code
_entity_poly.pdbx_strand_id
1 'polypeptide(L)'
;MEKLAIAMSGGVDSSVALVLLKNKYDVSGYTLKLHDSRGTDDSGLCGSASDIEDAKAIAAKFGVPHYLLDMRDLFSNTVQKSFVQSYLSGRTPNPCVECNETIKFGALLDAVKKQGINHIATGHYVRSCYDEKSGRWLLKKAINADGTSNAKDQSYVLYRLSQQQLAASVFPLGEMTKDEIRHIAADSGLINSDKPDSQDICFVPDGDYAGFIERYTGNTYPDGDFLDENGNVIGRHKGVIFYTIGQRRGIGTGFGKPMYVIGKNADNNTVTLGESELLFTDTLYADNLNWIAFEYPESEFKCKAKTRYRQTEQPCTVYPQGRNTVRVVFDEKIRAVTPGQHVVFYDGDIVLGGGVIM
;
A
#
# COMPACT_ATOMS: atom_id res chain seq x y z
N MET A 1 -31.25 6.51 10.16
CA MET A 1 -30.00 6.75 9.40
C MET A 1 -29.45 5.41 8.98
N GLU A 2 -28.79 5.34 7.86
CA GLU A 2 -28.08 4.14 7.40
C GLU A 2 -26.89 3.85 8.30
N LYS A 3 -26.63 2.56 8.59
CA LYS A 3 -25.52 2.14 9.44
C LYS A 3 -24.20 2.17 8.67
N LEU A 4 -23.14 2.69 9.30
CA LEU A 4 -21.81 2.81 8.71
C LEU A 4 -20.73 2.46 9.74
N ALA A 5 -19.80 1.57 9.36
CA ALA A 5 -18.61 1.30 10.16
C ALA A 5 -17.47 2.24 9.76
N ILE A 6 -16.85 2.91 10.73
CA ILE A 6 -15.68 3.74 10.51
C ILE A 6 -14.43 2.96 10.92
N ALA A 7 -13.52 2.69 9.98
CA ALA A 7 -12.23 2.09 10.30
C ALA A 7 -11.33 3.14 10.96
N MET A 8 -11.13 3.02 12.26
CA MET A 8 -10.38 3.96 13.09
C MET A 8 -9.00 3.40 13.39
N SER A 9 -7.96 4.05 12.89
CA SER A 9 -6.56 3.65 13.12
C SER A 9 -5.88 4.39 14.27
N GLY A 10 -6.59 5.29 14.95
CA GLY A 10 -5.99 6.22 15.93
C GLY A 10 -5.26 7.42 15.31
N GLY A 11 -5.14 7.47 14.00
CA GLY A 11 -4.60 8.62 13.25
C GLY A 11 -5.63 9.71 12.98
N VAL A 12 -5.15 10.92 12.66
CA VAL A 12 -5.97 12.12 12.40
C VAL A 12 -7.01 11.87 11.32
N ASP A 13 -6.61 11.26 10.19
CA ASP A 13 -7.46 11.10 9.02
C ASP A 13 -8.71 10.25 9.31
N SER A 14 -8.54 9.11 9.97
CA SER A 14 -9.67 8.26 10.35
C SER A 14 -10.59 8.91 11.39
N SER A 15 -10.03 9.75 12.27
CA SER A 15 -10.78 10.49 13.28
C SER A 15 -11.63 11.61 12.65
N VAL A 16 -11.09 12.31 11.65
CA VAL A 16 -11.83 13.33 10.90
C VAL A 16 -12.92 12.67 10.03
N ALA A 17 -12.66 11.49 9.46
CA ALA A 17 -13.69 10.73 8.75
C ALA A 17 -14.90 10.46 9.65
N LEU A 18 -14.69 10.10 10.93
CA LEU A 18 -15.77 9.97 11.90
C LEU A 18 -16.52 11.29 12.12
N VAL A 19 -15.80 12.40 12.32
CA VAL A 19 -16.41 13.74 12.54
C VAL A 19 -17.30 14.13 11.36
N LEU A 20 -16.87 13.91 10.14
CA LEU A 20 -17.60 14.27 8.91
C LEU A 20 -18.87 13.43 8.70
N LEU A 21 -18.87 12.18 9.19
CA LEU A 21 -19.91 11.20 8.86
C LEU A 21 -20.92 10.97 9.99
N LYS A 22 -20.58 11.27 11.25
CA LYS A 22 -21.43 11.00 12.41
C LYS A 22 -22.81 11.66 12.42
N ASN A 23 -22.99 12.74 11.68
CA ASN A 23 -24.26 13.43 11.56
C ASN A 23 -25.08 12.99 10.34
N LYS A 24 -24.47 12.19 9.44
CA LYS A 24 -25.10 11.71 8.20
C LYS A 24 -25.53 10.25 8.29
N TYR A 25 -24.85 9.47 9.14
CA TYR A 25 -25.01 8.03 9.30
C TYR A 25 -25.17 7.63 10.78
N ASP A 26 -25.71 6.45 11.02
CA ASP A 26 -25.64 5.76 12.30
C ASP A 26 -24.27 5.05 12.37
N VAL A 27 -23.28 5.73 12.96
CA VAL A 27 -21.88 5.32 12.89
C VAL A 27 -21.45 4.45 14.07
N SER A 28 -20.57 3.49 13.80
CA SER A 28 -19.82 2.74 14.81
C SER A 28 -18.34 2.70 14.44
N GLY A 29 -17.45 2.95 15.38
CA GLY A 29 -16.01 2.90 15.20
C GLY A 29 -15.46 1.48 15.33
N TYR A 30 -14.52 1.11 14.48
CA TYR A 30 -13.83 -0.18 14.51
C TYR A 30 -12.33 0.02 14.41
N THR A 31 -11.59 -0.48 15.38
CA THR A 31 -10.11 -0.53 15.33
C THR A 31 -9.66 -1.98 15.16
N LEU A 32 -8.69 -2.19 14.27
CA LEU A 32 -8.10 -3.50 14.01
C LEU A 32 -6.81 -3.64 14.82
N LYS A 33 -6.72 -4.66 15.68
CA LYS A 33 -5.46 -5.07 16.29
C LYS A 33 -4.77 -6.03 15.31
N LEU A 34 -3.69 -5.56 14.66
CA LEU A 34 -3.01 -6.29 13.58
C LEU A 34 -1.73 -7.01 14.04
N HIS A 35 -1.08 -6.50 15.08
CA HIS A 35 0.15 -7.06 15.66
C HIS A 35 0.24 -6.71 17.14
N ASP A 36 1.14 -7.35 17.86
CA ASP A 36 1.44 -6.98 19.24
C ASP A 36 2.47 -5.84 19.27
N SER A 37 2.26 -4.91 20.21
CA SER A 37 3.18 -3.79 20.47
C SER A 37 4.53 -4.32 20.96
N ARG A 38 5.62 -3.85 20.38
CA ARG A 38 6.98 -4.21 20.75
C ARG A 38 7.64 -3.07 21.55
N GLY A 39 7.25 -2.89 22.82
CA GLY A 39 7.90 -1.92 23.69
C GLY A 39 7.25 -0.54 23.72
N THR A 40 7.92 0.43 24.33
CA THR A 40 7.37 1.74 24.72
C THR A 40 7.33 2.79 23.60
N ASP A 41 7.90 2.52 22.41
CA ASP A 41 8.06 3.49 21.31
C ASP A 41 7.24 3.18 20.04
N ASP A 42 6.10 2.51 20.18
CA ASP A 42 5.20 2.14 19.05
C ASP A 42 4.33 3.31 18.53
N SER A 43 4.68 4.57 18.86
CA SER A 43 3.92 5.74 18.42
C SER A 43 3.98 5.91 16.89
N GLY A 44 2.82 5.92 16.23
CA GLY A 44 2.69 6.14 14.79
C GLY A 44 2.54 4.88 13.93
N LEU A 45 2.41 3.70 14.55
CA LEU A 45 2.16 2.43 13.85
C LEU A 45 0.67 2.10 13.86
N CYS A 46 0.10 1.73 12.72
CA CYS A 46 -1.30 1.30 12.63
C CYS A 46 -1.60 0.16 13.62
N GLY A 47 -2.50 0.41 14.61
CA GLY A 47 -2.92 -0.60 15.56
C GLY A 47 -2.03 -0.76 16.79
N SER A 48 -1.15 0.20 17.09
CA SER A 48 -0.43 0.27 18.36
C SER A 48 -1.39 0.42 19.55
N ALA A 49 -0.92 0.11 20.77
CA ALA A 49 -1.75 0.26 21.97
C ALA A 49 -2.22 1.71 22.15
N SER A 50 -1.34 2.70 21.89
CA SER A 50 -1.68 4.13 21.96
C SER A 50 -2.71 4.52 20.89
N ASP A 51 -2.60 3.99 19.67
CA ASP A 51 -3.56 4.24 18.60
C ASP A 51 -4.95 3.69 18.93
N ILE A 52 -5.01 2.52 19.56
CA ILE A 52 -6.27 1.91 20.02
C ILE A 52 -6.94 2.79 21.08
N GLU A 53 -6.17 3.30 22.04
CA GLU A 53 -6.71 4.17 23.09
C GLU A 53 -7.12 5.54 22.54
N ASP A 54 -6.36 6.13 21.61
CA ASP A 54 -6.75 7.36 20.91
C ASP A 54 -8.07 7.18 20.16
N ALA A 55 -8.22 6.09 19.38
CA ALA A 55 -9.46 5.78 18.65
C ALA A 55 -10.66 5.63 19.59
N LYS A 56 -10.49 4.94 20.71
CA LYS A 56 -11.48 4.75 21.76
C LYS A 56 -11.91 6.08 22.39
N ALA A 57 -10.93 6.91 22.80
CA ALA A 57 -11.18 8.20 23.42
C ALA A 57 -11.94 9.14 22.46
N ILE A 58 -11.56 9.15 21.18
CA ILE A 58 -12.22 9.96 20.15
C ILE A 58 -13.65 9.47 19.91
N ALA A 59 -13.87 8.18 19.77
CA ALA A 59 -15.22 7.63 19.62
C ALA A 59 -16.09 7.99 20.84
N ALA A 60 -15.59 7.83 22.05
CA ALA A 60 -16.29 8.17 23.30
C ALA A 60 -16.63 9.67 23.39
N LYS A 61 -15.71 10.55 22.96
CA LYS A 61 -15.95 12.01 22.91
C LYS A 61 -17.18 12.37 22.08
N PHE A 62 -17.43 11.64 20.99
CA PHE A 62 -18.58 11.89 20.12
C PHE A 62 -19.78 10.99 20.40
N GLY A 63 -19.74 10.18 21.47
CA GLY A 63 -20.81 9.26 21.82
C GLY A 63 -21.01 8.12 20.81
N VAL A 64 -19.97 7.77 20.07
CA VAL A 64 -19.99 6.71 19.04
C VAL A 64 -19.55 5.38 19.66
N PRO A 65 -20.31 4.28 19.47
CA PRO A 65 -19.87 2.95 19.88
C PRO A 65 -18.56 2.57 19.20
N HIS A 66 -17.62 1.97 19.96
CA HIS A 66 -16.33 1.56 19.44
C HIS A 66 -16.02 0.10 19.74
N TYR A 67 -15.53 -0.61 18.74
CA TYR A 67 -15.21 -2.04 18.79
C TYR A 67 -13.76 -2.29 18.39
N LEU A 68 -13.07 -3.12 19.18
CA LEU A 68 -11.73 -3.62 18.85
C LEU A 68 -11.88 -5.01 18.25
N LEU A 69 -11.37 -5.19 17.03
CA LEU A 69 -11.34 -6.49 16.35
C LEU A 69 -9.90 -7.03 16.36
N ASP A 70 -9.70 -8.17 16.98
CA ASP A 70 -8.41 -8.87 16.95
C ASP A 70 -8.27 -9.63 15.63
N MET A 71 -7.36 -9.15 14.79
CA MET A 71 -7.07 -9.74 13.48
C MET A 71 -5.59 -10.16 13.35
N ARG A 72 -4.88 -10.32 14.47
CA ARG A 72 -3.44 -10.62 14.49
C ARG A 72 -3.12 -11.91 13.74
N ASP A 73 -3.86 -12.98 13.98
CA ASP A 73 -3.63 -14.27 13.34
C ASP A 73 -3.88 -14.19 11.83
N LEU A 74 -4.97 -13.53 11.43
CA LEU A 74 -5.26 -13.35 10.01
C LEU A 74 -4.18 -12.49 9.33
N PHE A 75 -3.81 -11.37 9.94
CA PHE A 75 -2.76 -10.48 9.43
C PHE A 75 -1.40 -11.19 9.30
N SER A 76 -1.02 -11.98 10.31
CA SER A 76 0.22 -12.74 10.30
C SER A 76 0.21 -13.83 9.21
N ASN A 77 -0.89 -14.56 9.07
CA ASN A 77 -1.02 -15.66 8.11
C ASN A 77 -1.26 -15.21 6.65
N THR A 78 -1.59 -13.94 6.43
CA THR A 78 -1.77 -13.37 5.10
C THR A 78 -0.65 -12.36 4.82
N VAL A 79 -0.79 -11.12 5.25
CA VAL A 79 0.06 -9.99 4.89
C VAL A 79 1.53 -10.19 5.28
N GLN A 80 1.79 -10.59 6.54
CA GLN A 80 3.18 -10.82 6.99
C GLN A 80 3.79 -12.04 6.30
N LYS A 81 3.03 -13.12 6.15
CA LYS A 81 3.49 -14.33 5.46
C LYS A 81 3.83 -14.06 4.01
N SER A 82 2.96 -13.37 3.27
CA SER A 82 3.18 -12.97 1.88
C SER A 82 4.40 -12.06 1.73
N PHE A 83 4.56 -11.10 2.66
CA PHE A 83 5.73 -10.24 2.73
C PHE A 83 7.02 -11.05 2.87
N VAL A 84 7.07 -11.97 3.82
CA VAL A 84 8.23 -12.84 4.06
C VAL A 84 8.53 -13.72 2.84
N GLN A 85 7.52 -14.40 2.29
CA GLN A 85 7.67 -15.25 1.11
C GLN A 85 8.19 -14.49 -0.11
N SER A 86 7.71 -13.25 -0.31
CA SER A 86 8.19 -12.40 -1.40
C SER A 86 9.68 -12.08 -1.27
N TYR A 87 10.14 -11.70 -0.08
CA TYR A 87 11.57 -11.44 0.14
C TYR A 87 12.42 -12.69 -0.04
N LEU A 88 11.95 -13.83 0.46
CA LEU A 88 12.64 -15.11 0.30
C LEU A 88 12.75 -15.55 -1.16
N SER A 89 11.81 -15.17 -2.01
CA SER A 89 11.86 -15.39 -3.46
C SER A 89 12.60 -14.28 -4.23
N GLY A 90 13.32 -13.39 -3.55
CA GLY A 90 14.06 -12.29 -4.17
C GLY A 90 13.20 -11.10 -4.63
N ARG A 91 11.90 -11.11 -4.36
CA ARG A 91 10.97 -10.03 -4.71
C ARG A 91 10.91 -8.96 -3.60
N THR A 92 10.35 -7.80 -3.91
CA THR A 92 10.14 -6.72 -2.92
C THR A 92 8.66 -6.35 -2.90
N PRO A 93 7.86 -6.83 -1.92
CA PRO A 93 6.42 -6.62 -1.89
C PRO A 93 6.02 -5.22 -1.42
N ASN A 94 4.72 -4.89 -1.63
CA ASN A 94 4.06 -3.78 -0.98
C ASN A 94 2.91 -4.30 -0.09
N PRO A 95 3.17 -4.55 1.21
CA PRO A 95 2.19 -5.16 2.10
C PRO A 95 0.94 -4.29 2.35
N CYS A 96 1.02 -2.96 2.13
CA CYS A 96 -0.14 -2.08 2.29
C CYS A 96 -1.24 -2.37 1.25
N VAL A 97 -0.87 -2.74 0.03
CA VAL A 97 -1.83 -3.13 -1.00
C VAL A 97 -2.61 -4.38 -0.56
N GLU A 98 -1.91 -5.40 -0.11
CA GLU A 98 -2.51 -6.64 0.36
C GLU A 98 -3.34 -6.43 1.64
N CYS A 99 -2.85 -5.64 2.60
CA CYS A 99 -3.58 -5.30 3.82
C CYS A 99 -4.89 -4.58 3.51
N ASN A 100 -4.90 -3.64 2.57
CA ASN A 100 -6.13 -2.98 2.16
C ASN A 100 -7.12 -3.98 1.55
N GLU A 101 -6.69 -4.80 0.58
CA GLU A 101 -7.55 -5.77 -0.09
C GLU A 101 -8.12 -6.82 0.87
N THR A 102 -7.28 -7.44 1.71
CA THR A 102 -7.66 -8.64 2.47
C THR A 102 -8.16 -8.33 3.88
N ILE A 103 -7.60 -7.33 4.54
CA ILE A 103 -7.90 -7.02 5.94
C ILE A 103 -8.91 -5.87 6.05
N LYS A 104 -8.55 -4.67 5.56
CA LYS A 104 -9.38 -3.48 5.78
C LYS A 104 -10.68 -3.51 4.98
N PHE A 105 -10.62 -3.88 3.70
CA PHE A 105 -11.79 -3.94 2.83
C PHE A 105 -12.30 -5.37 2.61
N GLY A 106 -11.59 -6.38 3.12
CA GLY A 106 -12.02 -7.78 3.19
C GLY A 106 -12.58 -8.11 4.56
N ALA A 107 -11.74 -8.57 5.47
CA ALA A 107 -12.15 -9.14 6.76
C ALA A 107 -12.93 -8.17 7.65
N LEU A 108 -12.59 -6.87 7.70
CA LEU A 108 -13.37 -5.88 8.43
C LEU A 108 -14.78 -5.76 7.83
N LEU A 109 -14.88 -5.62 6.50
CA LEU A 109 -16.20 -5.54 5.84
C LEU A 109 -17.06 -6.78 6.13
N ASP A 110 -16.47 -7.96 6.08
CA ASP A 110 -17.17 -9.21 6.41
C ASP A 110 -17.60 -9.28 7.88
N ALA A 111 -16.76 -8.78 8.79
CA ALA A 111 -17.09 -8.75 10.22
C ALA A 111 -18.26 -7.79 10.52
N VAL A 112 -18.29 -6.61 9.89
CA VAL A 112 -19.38 -5.64 10.13
C VAL A 112 -20.67 -6.03 9.41
N LYS A 113 -20.60 -6.70 8.26
CA LYS A 113 -21.79 -7.27 7.58
C LYS A 113 -22.55 -8.27 8.46
N LYS A 114 -21.83 -9.07 9.25
CA LYS A 114 -22.46 -9.98 10.22
C LYS A 114 -23.25 -9.25 11.32
N GLN A 115 -22.99 -7.94 11.51
CA GLN A 115 -23.71 -7.07 12.44
C GLN A 115 -24.78 -6.22 11.74
N GLY A 116 -25.05 -6.49 10.45
CA GLY A 116 -26.03 -5.75 9.64
C GLY A 116 -25.54 -4.37 9.18
N ILE A 117 -24.24 -4.17 9.09
CA ILE A 117 -23.62 -2.94 8.56
C ILE A 117 -23.04 -3.28 7.18
N ASN A 118 -23.53 -2.64 6.13
CA ASN A 118 -23.15 -2.98 4.75
C ASN A 118 -22.05 -2.10 4.19
N HIS A 119 -21.73 -0.99 4.86
CA HIS A 119 -20.75 -0.01 4.38
C HIS A 119 -19.66 0.26 5.41
N ILE A 120 -18.44 0.50 4.93
CA ILE A 120 -17.32 0.94 5.74
C ILE A 120 -16.79 2.28 5.22
N ALA A 121 -16.36 3.16 6.12
CA ALA A 121 -15.63 4.36 5.77
C ALA A 121 -14.21 4.32 6.31
N THR A 122 -13.29 4.91 5.56
CA THR A 122 -11.88 4.98 5.94
C THR A 122 -11.33 6.39 5.72
N GLY A 123 -10.22 6.72 6.39
CA GLY A 123 -9.47 7.96 6.18
C GLY A 123 -8.57 7.95 4.95
N HIS A 124 -8.81 7.13 3.93
CA HIS A 124 -8.02 7.15 2.71
C HIS A 124 -8.34 8.35 1.83
N TYR A 125 -7.29 8.95 1.28
CA TYR A 125 -7.39 10.05 0.30
C TYR A 125 -7.58 9.47 -1.09
N VAL A 126 -8.81 9.14 -1.43
CA VAL A 126 -9.27 8.69 -2.76
C VAL A 126 -10.73 9.07 -2.94
N ARG A 127 -11.22 9.01 -4.16
CA ARG A 127 -12.64 9.14 -4.49
C ARG A 127 -13.15 7.86 -5.13
N SER A 128 -14.42 7.57 -4.94
CA SER A 128 -15.11 6.51 -5.66
C SER A 128 -16.47 7.01 -6.17
N CYS A 129 -16.88 6.53 -7.32
CA CYS A 129 -18.22 6.81 -7.86
C CYS A 129 -18.72 5.64 -8.70
N TYR A 130 -20.03 5.48 -8.75
CA TYR A 130 -20.65 4.55 -9.69
C TYR A 130 -20.78 5.23 -11.06
N ASP A 131 -20.29 4.58 -12.10
CA ASP A 131 -20.44 5.04 -13.47
C ASP A 131 -21.56 4.26 -14.16
N GLU A 132 -22.65 4.93 -14.43
CA GLU A 132 -23.83 4.32 -15.05
C GLU A 132 -23.56 3.79 -16.47
N LYS A 133 -22.59 4.39 -17.18
CA LYS A 133 -22.26 3.99 -18.56
C LYS A 133 -21.58 2.64 -18.62
N SER A 134 -20.61 2.41 -17.75
CA SER A 134 -19.90 1.14 -17.66
C SER A 134 -20.59 0.14 -16.72
N GLY A 135 -21.53 0.58 -15.88
CA GLY A 135 -22.14 -0.23 -14.83
C GLY A 135 -21.17 -0.62 -13.72
N ARG A 136 -20.12 0.18 -13.49
CA ARG A 136 -19.03 -0.15 -12.57
C ARG A 136 -18.74 0.94 -11.56
N TRP A 137 -18.27 0.54 -10.40
CA TRP A 137 -17.66 1.45 -9.47
C TRP A 137 -16.25 1.81 -9.94
N LEU A 138 -15.96 3.09 -10.03
CA LEU A 138 -14.65 3.63 -10.35
C LEU A 138 -13.93 4.07 -9.08
N LEU A 139 -12.65 3.74 -9.01
CA LEU A 139 -11.72 4.34 -8.05
C LEU A 139 -11.01 5.51 -8.74
N LYS A 140 -10.94 6.65 -8.06
CA LYS A 140 -10.35 7.87 -8.60
C LYS A 140 -9.32 8.44 -7.63
N LYS A 141 -8.31 9.10 -8.18
CA LYS A 141 -7.33 9.84 -7.38
C LYS A 141 -8.00 10.89 -6.50
N ALA A 142 -7.39 11.17 -5.36
CA ALA A 142 -7.74 12.35 -4.58
C ALA A 142 -7.39 13.63 -5.36
N ILE A 143 -8.21 14.65 -5.18
CA ILE A 143 -7.98 16.00 -5.72
C ILE A 143 -8.12 17.03 -4.60
N ASN A 144 -7.56 18.20 -4.80
CA ASN A 144 -7.85 19.36 -3.97
C ASN A 144 -9.17 20.00 -4.39
N ALA A 145 -9.73 20.90 -3.59
CA ALA A 145 -10.98 21.60 -3.88
C ALA A 145 -10.95 22.40 -5.19
N ASP A 146 -9.77 22.83 -5.63
CA ASP A 146 -9.54 23.51 -6.91
C ASP A 146 -9.40 22.56 -8.12
N GLY A 147 -9.54 21.24 -7.90
CA GLY A 147 -9.40 20.21 -8.92
C GLY A 147 -7.97 19.79 -9.23
N THR A 148 -6.97 20.37 -8.57
CA THR A 148 -5.56 19.95 -8.74
C THR A 148 -5.27 18.62 -8.05
N SER A 149 -4.16 17.98 -8.44
CA SER A 149 -3.72 16.70 -7.83
C SER A 149 -3.44 16.86 -6.34
N ASN A 150 -3.98 15.96 -5.54
CA ASN A 150 -3.71 15.92 -4.11
C ASN A 150 -2.41 15.14 -3.83
N ALA A 151 -1.47 15.77 -3.11
CA ALA A 151 -0.19 15.15 -2.76
C ALA A 151 -0.31 13.93 -1.83
N LYS A 152 -1.48 13.74 -1.19
CA LYS A 152 -1.79 12.61 -0.30
C LYS A 152 -2.55 11.49 -1.01
N ASP A 153 -2.73 11.54 -2.33
CA ASP A 153 -3.42 10.50 -3.09
C ASP A 153 -2.94 9.09 -2.73
N GLN A 154 -3.88 8.22 -2.39
CA GLN A 154 -3.64 6.83 -1.98
C GLN A 154 -4.26 5.81 -2.94
N SER A 155 -4.65 6.23 -4.13
CA SER A 155 -5.26 5.37 -5.14
C SER A 155 -4.37 4.17 -5.52
N TYR A 156 -3.04 4.36 -5.51
CA TYR A 156 -2.06 3.31 -5.77
C TYR A 156 -2.21 2.09 -4.83
N VAL A 157 -2.46 2.29 -3.56
CA VAL A 157 -2.56 1.18 -2.60
C VAL A 157 -3.95 0.57 -2.49
N LEU A 158 -4.92 1.09 -3.26
CA LEU A 158 -6.31 0.62 -3.29
C LEU A 158 -6.73 0.02 -4.64
N TYR A 159 -5.84 -0.03 -5.63
CA TYR A 159 -6.17 -0.51 -6.97
C TYR A 159 -6.67 -1.96 -7.01
N ARG A 160 -6.39 -2.76 -5.98
CA ARG A 160 -6.82 -4.17 -5.88
C ARG A 160 -8.24 -4.36 -5.33
N LEU A 161 -8.93 -3.28 -4.95
CA LEU A 161 -10.29 -3.39 -4.47
C LEU A 161 -11.22 -3.94 -5.56
N SER A 162 -12.02 -4.93 -5.19
CA SER A 162 -13.06 -5.48 -6.04
C SER A 162 -14.23 -4.51 -6.20
N GLN A 163 -15.07 -4.73 -7.19
CA GLN A 163 -16.31 -3.97 -7.40
C GLN A 163 -17.22 -3.99 -6.16
N GLN A 164 -17.31 -5.14 -5.48
CA GLN A 164 -18.09 -5.27 -4.26
C GLN A 164 -17.51 -4.49 -3.09
N GLN A 165 -16.18 -4.46 -2.96
CA GLN A 165 -15.49 -3.69 -1.94
C GLN A 165 -15.63 -2.18 -2.20
N LEU A 166 -15.50 -1.74 -3.45
CA LEU A 166 -15.70 -0.34 -3.82
C LEU A 166 -17.13 0.11 -3.56
N ALA A 167 -18.14 -0.69 -3.93
CA ALA A 167 -19.54 -0.42 -3.67
C ALA A 167 -19.87 -0.24 -2.18
N ALA A 168 -19.15 -0.97 -1.32
CA ALA A 168 -19.35 -0.93 0.13
C ALA A 168 -18.47 0.12 0.84
N SER A 169 -17.72 0.95 0.11
CA SER A 169 -16.71 1.85 0.68
C SER A 169 -17.09 3.31 0.58
N VAL A 170 -16.86 4.07 1.64
CA VAL A 170 -17.03 5.52 1.71
C VAL A 170 -15.68 6.18 2.00
N PHE A 171 -15.28 7.14 1.17
CA PHE A 171 -14.02 7.86 1.25
C PHE A 171 -14.28 9.36 1.43
N PRO A 172 -14.46 9.85 2.68
CA PRO A 172 -14.87 11.24 2.91
C PRO A 172 -13.77 12.27 2.68
N LEU A 173 -12.50 11.85 2.55
CA LEU A 173 -11.34 12.74 2.49
C LEU A 173 -10.80 12.97 1.08
N GLY A 174 -11.41 12.38 0.07
CA GLY A 174 -10.87 12.36 -1.29
C GLY A 174 -10.77 13.71 -2.02
N GLU A 175 -11.45 14.75 -1.49
CA GLU A 175 -11.44 16.12 -2.04
C GLU A 175 -10.91 17.14 -1.03
N MET A 176 -10.18 16.69 0.00
CA MET A 176 -9.70 17.51 1.09
C MET A 176 -8.18 17.49 1.15
N THR A 177 -7.59 18.64 1.42
CA THR A 177 -6.15 18.77 1.70
C THR A 177 -5.83 18.31 3.13
N LYS A 178 -4.56 17.98 3.37
CA LYS A 178 -4.12 17.61 4.73
C LYS A 178 -4.29 18.76 5.73
N ASP A 179 -4.13 20.00 5.29
CA ASP A 179 -4.28 21.18 6.14
C ASP A 179 -5.75 21.38 6.55
N GLU A 180 -6.70 21.23 5.63
CA GLU A 180 -8.14 21.24 5.96
C GLU A 180 -8.50 20.15 6.96
N ILE A 181 -7.96 18.93 6.79
CA ILE A 181 -8.16 17.82 7.74
C ILE A 181 -7.63 18.18 9.12
N ARG A 182 -6.44 18.78 9.21
CA ARG A 182 -5.86 19.22 10.50
C ARG A 182 -6.66 20.36 11.14
N HIS A 183 -7.19 21.29 10.35
CA HIS A 183 -8.09 22.34 10.87
C HIS A 183 -9.37 21.72 11.45
N ILE A 184 -10.03 20.81 10.74
CA ILE A 184 -11.21 20.11 11.26
C ILE A 184 -10.87 19.32 12.54
N ALA A 185 -9.71 18.69 12.60
CA ALA A 185 -9.27 17.97 13.78
C ALA A 185 -9.10 18.90 14.99
N ALA A 186 -8.45 20.04 14.79
CA ALA A 186 -8.23 21.05 15.84
C ALA A 186 -9.55 21.67 16.31
N ASP A 187 -10.40 22.11 15.39
CA ASP A 187 -11.71 22.73 15.67
C ASP A 187 -12.65 21.75 16.39
N SER A 188 -12.54 20.46 16.07
CA SER A 188 -13.27 19.39 16.74
C SER A 188 -12.63 18.99 18.09
N GLY A 189 -11.48 19.56 18.43
CA GLY A 189 -10.71 19.26 19.65
C GLY A 189 -10.26 17.81 19.71
N LEU A 190 -9.80 17.24 18.60
CA LEU A 190 -9.26 15.88 18.57
C LEU A 190 -7.90 15.81 19.27
N ILE A 191 -7.71 14.83 20.14
CA ILE A 191 -6.48 14.65 20.94
C ILE A 191 -5.26 14.31 20.08
N ASN A 192 -5.48 13.84 18.84
CA ASN A 192 -4.44 13.42 17.90
C ASN A 192 -4.23 14.39 16.73
N SER A 193 -4.71 15.65 16.83
CA SER A 193 -4.61 16.67 15.76
C SER A 193 -3.19 16.88 15.26
N ASP A 194 -2.20 16.81 16.13
CA ASP A 194 -0.78 17.05 15.84
C ASP A 194 0.01 15.77 15.55
N LYS A 195 -0.67 14.61 15.57
CA LYS A 195 -0.02 13.31 15.36
C LYS A 195 0.57 13.23 13.93
N PRO A 196 1.84 12.81 13.77
CA PRO A 196 2.44 12.65 12.46
C PRO A 196 1.79 11.50 11.69
N ASP A 197 1.84 11.57 10.36
CA ASP A 197 1.38 10.48 9.51
C ASP A 197 2.32 9.28 9.63
N SER A 198 1.76 8.07 9.59
CA SER A 198 2.57 6.84 9.50
C SER A 198 3.38 6.84 8.19
N GLN A 199 4.70 6.66 8.27
CA GLN A 199 5.62 6.76 7.14
C GLN A 199 6.09 5.40 6.61
N ASP A 200 6.09 4.36 7.44
CA ASP A 200 6.68 3.05 7.17
C ASP A 200 5.66 1.91 7.29
N ILE A 201 6.13 0.69 6.99
CA ILE A 201 5.35 -0.54 7.15
C ILE A 201 5.06 -0.75 8.63
N CYS A 202 3.78 -0.81 8.99
CA CYS A 202 3.31 -0.81 10.38
C CYS A 202 3.89 -1.92 11.28
N PHE A 203 4.32 -3.04 10.72
CA PHE A 203 4.93 -4.14 11.47
C PHE A 203 6.47 -4.19 11.36
N VAL A 204 7.10 -3.23 10.66
CA VAL A 204 8.55 -3.03 10.55
C VAL A 204 8.90 -1.55 10.77
N PRO A 205 8.66 -1.03 11.99
CA PRO A 205 8.76 0.39 12.28
C PRO A 205 10.18 0.94 12.21
N ASP A 206 11.16 0.08 12.45
CA ASP A 206 12.58 0.38 12.42
C ASP A 206 13.21 0.30 11.01
N GLY A 207 12.40 -0.09 10.01
CA GLY A 207 12.86 -0.33 8.64
C GLY A 207 13.80 -1.54 8.49
N ASP A 208 13.96 -2.36 9.54
CA ASP A 208 14.77 -3.59 9.54
C ASP A 208 13.94 -4.78 8.99
N TYR A 209 13.70 -4.76 7.68
CA TYR A 209 12.94 -5.82 6.99
C TYR A 209 13.58 -7.20 7.14
N ALA A 210 14.90 -7.27 7.07
CA ALA A 210 15.61 -8.53 7.17
C ALA A 210 15.52 -9.12 8.58
N GLY A 211 15.76 -8.32 9.61
CA GLY A 211 15.58 -8.75 10.99
C GLY A 211 14.13 -9.13 11.31
N PHE A 212 13.13 -8.47 10.69
CA PHE A 212 11.74 -8.92 10.78
C PHE A 212 11.57 -10.34 10.19
N ILE A 213 12.12 -10.60 8.99
CA ILE A 213 12.04 -11.90 8.30
C ILE A 213 12.70 -12.98 9.14
N GLU A 214 13.88 -12.73 9.70
CA GLU A 214 14.59 -13.67 10.58
C GLU A 214 13.76 -13.99 11.83
N ARG A 215 13.19 -12.99 12.48
CA ARG A 215 12.32 -13.20 13.65
C ARG A 215 11.04 -13.96 13.31
N TYR A 216 10.43 -13.68 12.16
CA TYR A 216 9.19 -14.32 11.73
C TYR A 216 9.41 -15.79 11.38
N THR A 217 10.52 -16.12 10.73
CA THR A 217 10.82 -17.49 10.27
C THR A 217 11.57 -18.32 11.32
N GLY A 218 12.22 -17.67 12.30
CA GLY A 218 13.14 -18.32 13.23
C GLY A 218 14.47 -18.76 12.58
N ASN A 219 14.75 -18.32 11.34
CA ASN A 219 15.93 -18.68 10.59
C ASN A 219 16.89 -17.49 10.42
N THR A 220 18.17 -17.79 10.24
CA THR A 220 19.17 -16.86 9.72
C THR A 220 19.48 -17.18 8.26
N TYR A 221 19.90 -16.21 7.50
CA TYR A 221 20.16 -16.36 6.08
C TYR A 221 21.65 -16.22 5.79
N PRO A 222 22.25 -17.16 5.01
CA PRO A 222 23.69 -17.20 4.80
C PRO A 222 24.17 -16.04 3.95
N ASP A 223 25.44 -15.70 4.12
CA ASP A 223 26.17 -14.83 3.22
C ASP A 223 26.16 -15.37 1.79
N GLY A 224 26.08 -14.47 0.81
CA GLY A 224 26.12 -14.79 -0.62
C GLY A 224 27.14 -13.95 -1.37
N ASP A 225 27.16 -14.09 -2.69
CA ASP A 225 28.10 -13.40 -3.55
C ASP A 225 27.49 -12.17 -4.23
N PHE A 226 28.20 -11.05 -4.18
CA PHE A 226 27.98 -9.95 -5.11
C PHE A 226 28.59 -10.29 -6.46
N LEU A 227 27.80 -10.15 -7.51
CA LEU A 227 28.24 -10.31 -8.89
C LEU A 227 28.29 -8.95 -9.60
N ASP A 228 29.17 -8.81 -10.56
CA ASP A 228 29.09 -7.73 -11.55
C ASP A 228 28.05 -8.06 -12.66
N GLU A 229 27.88 -7.16 -13.62
CA GLU A 229 26.99 -7.32 -14.77
C GLU A 229 27.38 -8.49 -15.71
N ASN A 230 28.62 -8.97 -15.64
CA ASN A 230 29.15 -10.10 -16.41
C ASN A 230 29.08 -11.43 -15.64
N GLY A 231 28.60 -11.41 -14.39
CA GLY A 231 28.50 -12.59 -13.54
C GLY A 231 29.77 -12.93 -12.76
N ASN A 232 30.80 -12.07 -12.74
CA ASN A 232 31.99 -12.28 -11.94
C ASN A 232 31.72 -11.93 -10.47
N VAL A 233 32.29 -12.70 -9.56
CA VAL A 233 32.22 -12.43 -8.11
C VAL A 233 33.10 -11.22 -7.78
N ILE A 234 32.50 -10.19 -7.19
CA ILE A 234 33.16 -8.92 -6.82
C ILE A 234 33.13 -8.62 -5.32
N GLY A 235 32.50 -9.49 -4.52
CA GLY A 235 32.40 -9.34 -3.07
C GLY A 235 31.44 -10.29 -2.44
N ARG A 236 31.19 -10.10 -1.12
CA ARG A 236 30.25 -10.91 -0.33
C ARG A 236 29.16 -10.04 0.26
N HIS A 237 27.95 -10.58 0.41
CA HIS A 237 26.81 -9.93 1.03
C HIS A 237 26.17 -10.77 2.14
N LYS A 238 25.42 -10.16 3.03
CA LYS A 238 24.81 -10.76 4.24
C LYS A 238 23.57 -11.64 3.98
N GLY A 239 23.25 -11.97 2.74
CA GLY A 239 22.03 -12.68 2.33
C GLY A 239 21.12 -11.82 1.42
N VAL A 240 20.48 -12.47 0.45
CA VAL A 240 19.65 -11.79 -0.59
C VAL A 240 18.48 -10.96 -0.03
N ILE A 241 17.99 -11.32 1.16
CA ILE A 241 16.87 -10.63 1.83
C ILE A 241 17.20 -9.21 2.28
N PHE A 242 18.48 -8.86 2.42
CA PHE A 242 18.93 -7.54 2.84
C PHE A 242 18.96 -6.50 1.70
N TYR A 243 18.63 -6.90 0.47
CA TYR A 243 18.84 -6.06 -0.71
C TYR A 243 17.56 -5.88 -1.51
N THR A 244 17.42 -4.69 -2.12
CA THR A 244 16.30 -4.32 -3.00
C THR A 244 16.84 -3.69 -4.27
N ILE A 245 16.19 -3.94 -5.42
CA ILE A 245 16.56 -3.32 -6.71
C ILE A 245 16.56 -1.80 -6.60
N GLY A 246 17.65 -1.17 -7.05
CA GLY A 246 17.90 0.26 -6.97
C GLY A 246 18.59 0.71 -5.67
N GLN A 247 18.83 -0.18 -4.71
CA GLN A 247 19.55 0.14 -3.48
C GLN A 247 21.00 0.52 -3.79
N ARG A 248 21.47 1.63 -3.18
CA ARG A 248 22.86 2.11 -3.25
C ARG A 248 23.56 2.02 -1.90
N ARG A 249 22.84 2.30 -0.79
CA ARG A 249 23.40 2.33 0.56
C ARG A 249 23.35 0.95 1.20
N GLY A 250 24.27 0.68 2.13
CA GLY A 250 24.27 -0.59 2.88
C GLY A 250 24.80 -1.79 2.08
N ILE A 251 25.47 -1.59 0.94
CA ILE A 251 26.12 -2.66 0.15
C ILE A 251 27.41 -3.16 0.84
N GLY A 252 27.99 -2.38 1.76
CA GLY A 252 29.04 -2.81 2.67
C GLY A 252 30.47 -2.84 2.10
N THR A 253 30.69 -2.63 0.81
CA THR A 253 31.98 -2.65 0.15
C THR A 253 32.20 -1.38 -0.68
N GLY A 254 33.45 -0.87 -0.70
CA GLY A 254 33.84 0.26 -1.54
C GLY A 254 34.31 -0.22 -2.91
N PHE A 255 33.53 0.01 -3.95
CA PHE A 255 33.86 -0.38 -5.34
C PHE A 255 34.55 0.73 -6.16
N GLY A 256 35.00 1.82 -5.51
CA GLY A 256 35.64 2.96 -6.19
C GLY A 256 34.70 3.83 -7.03
N LYS A 257 33.49 3.35 -7.33
CA LYS A 257 32.42 4.05 -8.04
C LYS A 257 31.05 3.73 -7.42
N PRO A 258 30.02 4.57 -7.66
CA PRO A 258 28.67 4.27 -7.19
C PRO A 258 28.11 3.00 -7.84
N MET A 259 27.78 2.01 -7.02
CA MET A 259 27.14 0.77 -7.47
C MET A 259 25.73 0.66 -6.91
N TYR A 260 24.86 0.00 -7.64
CA TYR A 260 23.44 -0.23 -7.32
C TYR A 260 23.09 -1.69 -7.46
N VAL A 261 22.15 -2.15 -6.66
CA VAL A 261 21.54 -3.48 -6.85
C VAL A 261 20.71 -3.44 -8.13
N ILE A 262 21.14 -4.16 -9.16
CA ILE A 262 20.46 -4.27 -10.46
C ILE A 262 19.74 -5.61 -10.65
N GLY A 263 20.10 -6.63 -9.85
CA GLY A 263 19.49 -7.96 -9.91
C GLY A 263 19.64 -8.71 -8.59
N LYS A 264 18.76 -9.68 -8.37
CA LYS A 264 18.81 -10.64 -7.26
C LYS A 264 18.41 -12.02 -7.75
N ASN A 265 19.08 -13.03 -7.26
CA ASN A 265 18.71 -14.43 -7.47
C ASN A 265 18.67 -15.14 -6.11
N ALA A 266 17.47 -15.52 -5.68
CA ALA A 266 17.27 -16.16 -4.38
C ALA A 266 17.76 -17.62 -4.38
N ASP A 267 17.65 -18.33 -5.51
CA ASP A 267 18.04 -19.75 -5.61
C ASP A 267 19.55 -19.94 -5.44
N ASN A 268 20.32 -19.01 -6.03
CA ASN A 268 21.79 -19.04 -5.94
C ASN A 268 22.33 -18.13 -4.82
N ASN A 269 21.45 -17.44 -4.08
CA ASN A 269 21.82 -16.45 -3.07
C ASN A 269 22.83 -15.42 -3.59
N THR A 270 22.55 -14.80 -4.76
CA THR A 270 23.41 -13.78 -5.39
C THR A 270 22.70 -12.45 -5.56
N VAL A 271 23.48 -11.38 -5.47
CA VAL A 271 23.03 -9.99 -5.73
C VAL A 271 23.93 -9.39 -6.79
N THR A 272 23.34 -8.97 -7.92
CA THR A 272 24.08 -8.35 -9.00
C THR A 272 24.13 -6.84 -8.79
N LEU A 273 25.33 -6.29 -8.87
CA LEU A 273 25.62 -4.87 -8.76
C LEU A 273 26.00 -4.29 -10.14
N GLY A 274 25.56 -3.07 -10.40
CA GLY A 274 25.88 -2.36 -11.62
C GLY A 274 25.79 -0.85 -11.49
N GLU A 275 26.11 -0.14 -12.55
CA GLU A 275 26.00 1.33 -12.62
C GLU A 275 24.53 1.76 -12.76
N SER A 276 24.27 3.06 -12.51
CA SER A 276 22.89 3.62 -12.49
C SER A 276 22.13 3.41 -13.79
N GLU A 277 22.81 3.41 -14.91
CA GLU A 277 22.28 3.28 -16.26
C GLU A 277 21.59 1.93 -16.49
N LEU A 278 22.09 0.88 -15.82
CA LEU A 278 21.55 -0.48 -15.88
C LEU A 278 20.22 -0.65 -15.11
N LEU A 279 19.83 0.37 -14.35
CA LEU A 279 18.52 0.38 -13.69
C LEU A 279 17.36 0.82 -14.58
N PHE A 280 17.64 1.34 -15.76
CA PHE A 280 16.62 1.92 -16.63
C PHE A 280 16.13 0.92 -17.68
N THR A 281 14.81 0.74 -17.72
CA THR A 281 14.10 -0.07 -18.73
C THR A 281 12.85 0.67 -19.21
N ASP A 282 12.44 0.41 -20.43
CA ASP A 282 11.17 0.89 -20.99
C ASP A 282 10.07 -0.17 -20.91
N THR A 283 10.41 -1.40 -20.56
CA THR A 283 9.46 -2.52 -20.62
C THR A 283 9.42 -3.25 -19.26
N LEU A 284 8.21 -3.62 -18.85
CA LEU A 284 7.98 -4.56 -17.75
C LEU A 284 6.84 -5.53 -18.10
N TYR A 285 6.77 -6.61 -17.33
CA TYR A 285 5.65 -7.56 -17.33
C TYR A 285 5.00 -7.54 -15.96
N ALA A 286 3.66 -7.70 -15.92
CA ALA A 286 2.91 -7.78 -14.69
C ALA A 286 1.86 -8.88 -14.77
N ASP A 287 1.68 -9.57 -13.66
CA ASP A 287 0.67 -10.60 -13.43
C ASP A 287 -0.30 -10.23 -12.30
N ASN A 288 -1.13 -11.17 -11.89
CA ASN A 288 -2.07 -10.99 -10.78
C ASN A 288 -2.87 -9.68 -10.90
N LEU A 289 -3.47 -9.50 -12.08
CA LEU A 289 -4.13 -8.27 -12.49
C LEU A 289 -5.47 -8.07 -11.78
N ASN A 290 -5.78 -6.82 -11.43
CA ASN A 290 -7.10 -6.37 -11.05
C ASN A 290 -7.51 -5.17 -11.91
N TRP A 291 -8.68 -5.26 -12.58
CA TRP A 291 -9.23 -4.20 -13.41
C TRP A 291 -10.44 -3.56 -12.73
N ILE A 292 -10.39 -2.24 -12.57
CA ILE A 292 -11.45 -1.47 -11.93
C ILE A 292 -12.39 -0.87 -12.97
N ALA A 293 -11.85 -0.14 -13.95
CA ALA A 293 -12.65 0.63 -14.89
C ALA A 293 -13.38 -0.23 -15.94
N PHE A 294 -12.89 -1.42 -16.19
CA PHE A 294 -13.47 -2.40 -17.14
C PHE A 294 -13.23 -3.82 -16.62
N GLU A 295 -13.87 -4.81 -17.21
CA GLU A 295 -13.69 -6.20 -16.80
C GLU A 295 -12.34 -6.76 -17.25
N TYR A 296 -12.00 -6.51 -18.52
CA TYR A 296 -10.74 -6.91 -19.12
C TYR A 296 -10.48 -6.08 -20.39
N PRO A 297 -9.23 -5.67 -20.68
CA PRO A 297 -8.89 -4.98 -21.92
C PRO A 297 -8.82 -5.97 -23.09
N GLU A 298 -9.62 -5.76 -24.12
CA GLU A 298 -9.65 -6.63 -25.31
C GLU A 298 -8.47 -6.40 -26.27
N SER A 299 -7.88 -5.21 -26.22
CA SER A 299 -6.77 -4.79 -27.07
C SER A 299 -5.76 -3.95 -26.29
N GLU A 300 -4.66 -3.62 -26.95
CA GLU A 300 -3.70 -2.66 -26.41
C GLU A 300 -4.34 -1.28 -26.20
N PHE A 301 -3.88 -0.58 -25.16
CA PHE A 301 -4.35 0.76 -24.86
C PHE A 301 -3.24 1.64 -24.28
N LYS A 302 -3.35 2.95 -24.50
CA LYS A 302 -2.47 3.96 -23.94
C LYS A 302 -3.03 4.49 -22.61
N CYS A 303 -2.15 4.66 -21.63
CA CYS A 303 -2.48 5.20 -20.33
C CYS A 303 -1.23 5.80 -19.67
N LYS A 304 -1.34 6.18 -18.40
CA LYS A 304 -0.18 6.46 -17.56
C LYS A 304 -0.05 5.40 -16.50
N ALA A 305 1.18 5.11 -16.03
CA ALA A 305 1.41 4.12 -15.00
C ALA A 305 2.41 4.60 -13.94
N LYS A 306 2.21 4.11 -12.70
CA LYS A 306 3.16 4.18 -11.59
C LYS A 306 3.66 2.78 -11.27
N THR A 307 4.96 2.62 -11.05
CA THR A 307 5.58 1.37 -10.60
C THR A 307 5.99 1.41 -9.11
N ARG A 308 5.79 2.55 -8.45
CA ARG A 308 5.98 2.76 -7.01
C ARG A 308 5.01 3.83 -6.49
N TYR A 309 4.65 3.76 -5.23
CA TYR A 309 3.70 4.68 -4.60
C TYR A 309 4.06 6.18 -4.78
N ARG A 310 5.32 6.54 -4.51
CA ARG A 310 5.80 7.95 -4.58
C ARG A 310 6.24 8.41 -5.97
N GLN A 311 6.14 7.55 -6.99
CA GLN A 311 6.56 7.88 -8.35
C GLN A 311 5.50 8.74 -9.06
N THR A 312 5.97 9.65 -9.93
CA THR A 312 5.10 10.33 -10.89
C THR A 312 4.66 9.36 -11.99
N GLU A 313 3.42 9.47 -12.43
CA GLU A 313 2.87 8.69 -13.54
C GLU A 313 3.64 8.94 -14.83
N GLN A 314 3.99 7.86 -15.54
CA GLN A 314 4.67 7.92 -16.83
C GLN A 314 3.77 7.39 -17.95
N PRO A 315 3.74 8.02 -19.13
CA PRO A 315 2.99 7.51 -20.28
C PRO A 315 3.47 6.14 -20.69
N CYS A 316 2.55 5.26 -21.04
CA CYS A 316 2.85 3.91 -21.48
C CYS A 316 1.74 3.34 -22.36
N THR A 317 2.06 2.24 -23.06
CA THR A 317 1.10 1.38 -23.74
C THR A 317 1.07 0.02 -23.04
N VAL A 318 -0.13 -0.44 -22.72
CA VAL A 318 -0.38 -1.76 -22.11
C VAL A 318 -0.81 -2.74 -23.19
N TYR A 319 -0.12 -3.86 -23.27
CA TYR A 319 -0.38 -4.95 -24.20
C TYR A 319 -0.86 -6.19 -23.42
N PRO A 320 -2.14 -6.56 -23.49
CA PRO A 320 -2.63 -7.79 -22.88
C PRO A 320 -1.91 -9.03 -23.46
N GLN A 321 -1.46 -9.92 -22.56
CA GLN A 321 -0.78 -11.18 -22.89
C GLN A 321 -1.60 -12.35 -22.33
N GLY A 322 -2.80 -12.55 -22.90
CA GLY A 322 -3.82 -13.40 -22.27
C GLY A 322 -4.46 -12.75 -21.05
N ARG A 323 -5.26 -13.50 -20.29
CA ARG A 323 -6.09 -12.92 -19.21
C ARG A 323 -5.34 -12.48 -17.96
N ASN A 324 -4.18 -13.05 -17.68
CA ASN A 324 -3.52 -12.91 -16.39
C ASN A 324 -2.23 -12.10 -16.42
N THR A 325 -1.75 -11.71 -17.60
CA THR A 325 -0.47 -11.03 -17.76
C THR A 325 -0.60 -9.88 -18.74
N VAL A 326 0.15 -8.82 -18.49
CA VAL A 326 0.33 -7.70 -19.44
C VAL A 326 1.81 -7.41 -19.63
N ARG A 327 2.17 -6.99 -20.85
CA ARG A 327 3.41 -6.30 -21.15
C ARG A 327 3.12 -4.80 -21.16
N VAL A 328 3.92 -4.03 -20.44
CA VAL A 328 3.81 -2.57 -20.38
C VAL A 328 5.06 -1.96 -21.00
N VAL A 329 4.88 -1.09 -21.98
CA VAL A 329 5.97 -0.37 -22.65
C VAL A 329 5.79 1.12 -22.37
N PHE A 330 6.76 1.71 -21.70
CA PHE A 330 6.78 3.14 -21.38
C PHE A 330 7.36 3.94 -22.55
N ASP A 331 6.87 5.15 -22.74
CA ASP A 331 7.37 6.05 -23.79
C ASP A 331 8.83 6.49 -23.50
N GLU A 332 9.18 6.57 -22.20
CA GLU A 332 10.55 6.83 -21.74
C GLU A 332 10.99 5.77 -20.74
N LYS A 333 12.30 5.50 -20.68
CA LYS A 333 12.86 4.54 -19.72
C LYS A 333 12.59 4.96 -18.28
N ILE A 334 12.07 4.05 -17.50
CA ILE A 334 11.83 4.22 -16.07
C ILE A 334 12.89 3.52 -15.24
N ARG A 335 13.14 4.07 -14.04
CA ARG A 335 14.23 3.60 -13.17
C ARG A 335 13.76 2.54 -12.19
N ALA A 336 14.57 1.49 -12.02
CA ALA A 336 14.51 0.51 -10.93
C ALA A 336 13.14 -0.19 -10.83
N VAL A 337 12.68 -0.73 -11.96
CA VAL A 337 11.54 -1.65 -11.98
C VAL A 337 11.86 -2.84 -11.08
N THR A 338 10.98 -3.11 -10.13
CA THR A 338 11.29 -4.03 -9.03
C THR A 338 10.24 -5.15 -8.99
N PRO A 339 10.62 -6.42 -9.21
CA PRO A 339 9.73 -7.57 -9.06
C PRO A 339 9.09 -7.61 -7.68
N GLY A 340 7.78 -7.88 -7.65
CA GLY A 340 6.97 -7.89 -6.42
C GLY A 340 6.37 -6.54 -6.05
N GLN A 341 6.84 -5.41 -6.62
CA GLN A 341 6.12 -4.14 -6.58
C GLN A 341 4.92 -4.16 -7.52
N HIS A 342 4.09 -3.14 -7.47
CA HIS A 342 2.89 -3.05 -8.28
C HIS A 342 3.07 -2.05 -9.42
N VAL A 343 2.44 -2.33 -10.57
CA VAL A 343 2.17 -1.32 -11.60
C VAL A 343 0.70 -0.97 -11.56
N VAL A 344 0.38 0.32 -11.46
CA VAL A 344 -1.00 0.82 -11.41
C VAL A 344 -1.23 1.77 -12.57
N PHE A 345 -2.31 1.54 -13.32
CA PHE A 345 -2.67 2.21 -14.55
C PHE A 345 -3.72 3.29 -14.32
N TYR A 346 -3.55 4.44 -14.97
CA TYR A 346 -4.38 5.62 -14.81
C TYR A 346 -4.79 6.22 -16.16
N ASP A 347 -6.04 6.66 -16.25
CA ASP A 347 -6.50 7.58 -17.28
C ASP A 347 -7.08 8.82 -16.61
N GLY A 348 -6.38 9.96 -16.75
CA GLY A 348 -6.70 11.17 -15.99
C GLY A 348 -6.65 10.92 -14.48
N ASP A 349 -7.80 11.05 -13.81
CA ASP A 349 -7.97 10.77 -12.38
C ASP A 349 -8.49 9.35 -12.08
N ILE A 350 -8.86 8.59 -13.10
CA ILE A 350 -9.43 7.24 -12.96
C ILE A 350 -8.31 6.20 -12.84
N VAL A 351 -8.44 5.29 -11.87
CA VAL A 351 -7.63 4.07 -11.78
C VAL A 351 -8.24 3.03 -12.70
N LEU A 352 -7.53 2.69 -13.76
CA LEU A 352 -7.95 1.63 -14.69
C LEU A 352 -7.83 0.24 -14.08
N GLY A 353 -6.77 0.03 -13.31
CA GLY A 353 -6.42 -1.23 -12.67
C GLY A 353 -4.92 -1.31 -12.41
N GLY A 354 -4.41 -2.52 -12.28
CA GLY A 354 -2.97 -2.75 -12.06
C GLY A 354 -2.63 -4.22 -11.90
N GLY A 355 -1.36 -4.50 -11.61
CA GLY A 355 -0.84 -5.85 -11.39
C GLY A 355 0.44 -5.86 -10.59
N VAL A 356 0.96 -7.06 -10.33
CA VAL A 356 2.24 -7.29 -9.64
C VAL A 356 3.34 -7.41 -10.69
N ILE A 357 4.41 -6.66 -10.55
CA ILE A 357 5.57 -6.71 -11.45
C ILE A 357 6.30 -8.05 -11.28
N MET A 358 6.55 -8.71 -12.42
CA MET A 358 7.19 -10.03 -12.49
C MET A 358 8.71 -9.96 -12.34
#